data_6c72c9081584d1e0fc208c2f63c6dc8d
#
_entry.id   6c72c9081584d1e0fc208c2f63c6dc8d
#
_cell.length_a   1.000
_cell.length_b   1.000
_cell.length_c   1.000
_cell.angle_alpha   90.00
_cell.angle_beta   90.00
_cell.angle_gamma   90.00
#
_symmetry.space_group_name_H-M   'P 1'
#
loop_
_entity.id
_entity.type
_entity.pdbx_description
1 polymer ?
#
loop_
_entity_poly.entity_id
_entity_poly.type
_entity_poly.pdbx_seq_one_letter_code
_entity_poly.pdbx_strand_id
1 'polypeptide(L)'
;EHVTNPVVIKARRDRLDIMLRHMEADPDVRLMYSDKYFNISNYADYAKWENICLRRYDVIGIRAAEEARLAAWIDADPARRAEYGDLLANLKKGYEARAEAVREKCYYQETWIRPSDVMMTANRLGTLVDRMQRDGIASVQDGDKNFAGVKSNTRRMMKDFDLATDKEVLTRMMESFTDNVPREMWGEQLPLLYDRFKGNVPALVDYAFENTCCTSYEKLCAWFAQPRTAEEILSDPMAAMANSVSSRRFAEKLKQAEETSGIDADKEELRYTHAIYEMRESEGTPQYPDANSTMRLTYGTVGPVSPKDAVHYDSRSTIDGYLEKYNPDDYEFRVDDRMSSLIRSKDWGRWGENGRLYVNFLTNNDITGGNSGSPVLNARGDVIGLAFDGNRESMSGDIYFHPTNFKTVCV
;
A
#
# COMPACT_ATOMS: atom_id res chain seq x y z
N GLU A 1 -1.04 5.83 -9.22
CA GLU A 1 0.14 6.60 -8.84
C GLU A 1 1.01 5.92 -7.78
N HIS A 2 0.43 5.49 -6.68
CA HIS A 2 1.20 4.89 -5.58
C HIS A 2 1.59 3.43 -5.82
N VAL A 3 0.76 2.70 -6.49
CA VAL A 3 0.89 1.26 -6.66
C VAL A 3 1.92 0.92 -7.72
N THR A 4 1.96 1.69 -8.78
CA THR A 4 2.89 1.50 -9.91
C THR A 4 4.28 2.09 -9.68
N ASN A 5 4.51 2.83 -8.58
CA ASN A 5 5.78 3.48 -8.31
C ASN A 5 6.93 2.46 -8.17
N PRO A 6 7.97 2.50 -9.03
CA PRO A 6 9.04 1.50 -9.05
C PRO A 6 9.88 1.48 -7.76
N VAL A 7 10.00 2.61 -7.05
CA VAL A 7 10.70 2.68 -5.75
C VAL A 7 9.95 1.84 -4.71
N VAL A 8 8.63 2.03 -4.62
CA VAL A 8 7.77 1.32 -3.67
C VAL A 8 7.76 -0.19 -3.97
N ILE A 9 7.63 -0.56 -5.25
CA ILE A 9 7.66 -1.97 -5.68
C ILE A 9 8.99 -2.63 -5.29
N LYS A 10 10.11 -1.95 -5.60
CA LYS A 10 11.43 -2.48 -5.27
C LYS A 10 11.64 -2.62 -3.76
N ALA A 11 11.30 -1.61 -2.97
CA ALA A 11 11.42 -1.64 -1.52
C ALA A 11 10.60 -2.77 -0.89
N ARG A 12 9.38 -2.98 -1.37
CA ARG A 12 8.52 -4.09 -0.89
C ARG A 12 9.09 -5.45 -1.24
N ARG A 13 9.63 -5.64 -2.45
CA ARG A 13 10.30 -6.88 -2.85
C ARG A 13 11.51 -7.16 -1.98
N ASP A 14 12.41 -6.18 -1.81
CA ASP A 14 13.59 -6.32 -0.98
C ASP A 14 13.21 -6.76 0.45
N ARG A 15 12.13 -6.18 1.02
CA ARG A 15 11.61 -6.59 2.34
C ARG A 15 11.04 -8.01 2.36
N LEU A 16 10.26 -8.39 1.35
CA LEU A 16 9.69 -9.73 1.24
C LEU A 16 10.77 -10.80 1.13
N ASP A 17 11.82 -10.56 0.33
CA ASP A 17 12.94 -11.47 0.17
C ASP A 17 13.70 -11.68 1.50
N ILE A 18 13.88 -10.63 2.30
CA ILE A 18 14.48 -10.71 3.62
C ILE A 18 13.59 -11.49 4.58
N MET A 19 12.32 -11.09 4.69
CA MET A 19 11.36 -11.77 5.59
C MET A 19 11.24 -13.26 5.26
N LEU A 20 11.12 -13.62 3.97
CA LEU A 20 10.99 -15.01 3.56
C LEU A 20 12.18 -15.86 3.97
N ARG A 21 13.41 -15.37 3.79
CA ARG A 21 14.62 -16.09 4.23
C ARG A 21 14.64 -16.37 5.73
N HIS A 22 14.23 -15.40 6.55
CA HIS A 22 14.16 -15.60 8.00
C HIS A 22 13.00 -16.54 8.37
N MET A 23 11.86 -16.44 7.73
CA MET A 23 10.71 -17.32 7.91
C MET A 23 10.99 -18.78 7.49
N GLU A 24 11.81 -18.99 6.47
CA GLU A 24 12.24 -20.33 6.05
C GLU A 24 13.26 -20.93 7.01
N ALA A 25 14.09 -20.09 7.64
CA ALA A 25 15.12 -20.52 8.57
C ALA A 25 14.58 -20.86 9.97
N ASP A 26 13.48 -20.21 10.40
CA ASP A 26 12.93 -20.35 11.76
C ASP A 26 11.38 -20.37 11.72
N PRO A 27 10.75 -21.49 12.16
CA PRO A 27 9.29 -21.61 12.25
C PRO A 27 8.62 -20.61 13.18
N ASP A 28 9.28 -20.15 14.24
CA ASP A 28 8.73 -19.16 15.16
C ASP A 28 8.69 -17.77 14.49
N VAL A 29 9.73 -17.41 13.72
CA VAL A 29 9.75 -16.21 12.90
C VAL A 29 8.67 -16.29 11.82
N ARG A 30 8.49 -17.46 11.20
CA ARG A 30 7.41 -17.67 10.22
C ARG A 30 6.04 -17.37 10.82
N LEU A 31 5.76 -17.85 12.02
CA LEU A 31 4.50 -17.59 12.71
C LEU A 31 4.31 -16.10 13.00
N MET A 32 5.33 -15.42 13.52
CA MET A 32 5.29 -13.99 13.87
C MET A 32 5.14 -13.08 12.64
N TYR A 33 5.79 -13.42 11.52
CA TYR A 33 5.87 -12.55 10.36
C TYR A 33 4.85 -12.87 9.27
N SER A 34 4.08 -13.93 9.38
CA SER A 34 3.10 -14.33 8.36
C SER A 34 2.16 -13.21 7.97
N ASP A 35 1.50 -12.55 8.92
CA ASP A 35 0.58 -11.45 8.63
C ASP A 35 1.28 -10.26 7.96
N LYS A 36 2.49 -9.90 8.42
CA LYS A 36 3.29 -8.81 7.83
C LYS A 36 3.69 -9.14 6.39
N TYR A 37 4.17 -10.38 6.18
CA TYR A 37 4.57 -10.88 4.87
C TYR A 37 3.39 -10.87 3.90
N PHE A 38 2.24 -11.44 4.27
CA PHE A 38 1.05 -11.47 3.43
C PHE A 38 0.54 -10.08 3.07
N ASN A 39 0.49 -9.17 4.04
CA ASN A 39 0.07 -7.80 3.77
C ASN A 39 0.98 -7.11 2.73
N ILE A 40 2.31 -7.26 2.86
CA ILE A 40 3.24 -6.65 1.90
C ILE A 40 3.17 -7.36 0.55
N SER A 41 3.09 -8.71 0.54
CA SER A 41 3.00 -9.54 -0.65
C SER A 41 1.74 -9.24 -1.46
N ASN A 42 0.60 -9.08 -0.80
CA ASN A 42 -0.65 -8.71 -1.46
C ASN A 42 -0.52 -7.41 -2.26
N TYR A 43 0.05 -6.36 -1.65
CA TYR A 43 0.27 -5.09 -2.36
C TYR A 43 1.37 -5.18 -3.44
N ALA A 44 2.38 -6.01 -3.25
CA ALA A 44 3.43 -6.20 -4.26
C ALA A 44 2.90 -6.95 -5.48
N ASP A 45 2.06 -7.97 -5.27
CA ASP A 45 1.38 -8.70 -6.34
C ASP A 45 0.35 -7.84 -7.05
N TYR A 46 -0.44 -7.04 -6.31
CA TYR A 46 -1.35 -6.07 -6.90
C TYR A 46 -0.59 -5.13 -7.86
N ALA A 47 0.46 -4.47 -7.40
CA ALA A 47 1.27 -3.55 -8.22
C ALA A 47 1.89 -4.23 -9.46
N LYS A 48 2.34 -5.48 -9.31
CA LYS A 48 2.86 -6.28 -10.43
C LYS A 48 1.79 -6.53 -11.49
N TRP A 49 0.62 -6.99 -11.06
CA TRP A 49 -0.48 -7.31 -11.99
C TRP A 49 -1.12 -6.06 -12.58
N GLU A 50 -1.23 -4.97 -11.83
CA GLU A 50 -1.65 -3.68 -12.36
C GLU A 50 -0.76 -3.25 -13.53
N ASN A 51 0.58 -3.28 -13.37
CA ASN A 51 1.51 -2.97 -14.45
C ASN A 51 1.37 -3.89 -15.67
N ILE A 52 1.12 -5.19 -15.44
CA ILE A 52 0.86 -6.16 -16.52
C ILE A 52 -0.42 -5.78 -17.27
N CYS A 53 -1.50 -5.47 -16.53
CA CYS A 53 -2.79 -5.12 -17.10
C CYS A 53 -2.74 -3.80 -17.86
N LEU A 54 -2.11 -2.76 -17.30
CA LEU A 54 -1.94 -1.45 -17.96
C LEU A 54 -1.26 -1.58 -19.34
N ARG A 55 -0.23 -2.42 -19.43
CA ARG A 55 0.46 -2.70 -20.70
C ARG A 55 -0.38 -3.57 -21.63
N ARG A 56 -0.99 -4.61 -21.10
CA ARG A 56 -1.78 -5.59 -21.86
C ARG A 56 -2.97 -4.96 -22.56
N TYR A 57 -3.65 -4.04 -21.87
CA TYR A 57 -4.82 -3.35 -22.39
C TYR A 57 -4.50 -2.03 -23.09
N ASP A 58 -3.21 -1.73 -23.25
CA ASP A 58 -2.74 -0.45 -23.82
C ASP A 58 -3.42 0.77 -23.19
N VAL A 59 -3.51 0.77 -21.86
CA VAL A 59 -4.21 1.83 -21.12
C VAL A 59 -3.56 3.20 -21.37
N ILE A 60 -2.24 3.25 -21.57
CA ILE A 60 -1.54 4.50 -21.94
C ILE A 60 -2.03 5.01 -23.28
N GLY A 61 -2.17 4.14 -24.30
CA GLY A 61 -2.71 4.54 -25.62
C GLY A 61 -4.18 4.98 -25.52
N ILE A 62 -5.00 4.29 -24.71
CA ILE A 62 -6.40 4.66 -24.48
C ILE A 62 -6.49 6.05 -23.83
N ARG A 63 -5.69 6.31 -22.81
CA ARG A 63 -5.67 7.62 -22.13
C ARG A 63 -5.13 8.73 -23.01
N ALA A 64 -4.08 8.47 -23.79
CA ALA A 64 -3.58 9.43 -24.78
C ALA A 64 -4.64 9.79 -25.84
N ALA A 65 -5.42 8.80 -26.29
CA ALA A 65 -6.54 9.05 -27.20
C ALA A 65 -7.67 9.89 -26.55
N GLU A 66 -7.96 9.64 -25.26
CA GLU A 66 -8.93 10.45 -24.48
C GLU A 66 -8.45 11.89 -24.31
N GLU A 67 -7.16 12.09 -23.98
CA GLU A 67 -6.56 13.43 -23.90
C GLU A 67 -6.58 14.16 -25.23
N ALA A 68 -6.30 13.47 -26.34
CA ALA A 68 -6.41 14.06 -27.68
C ALA A 68 -7.86 14.49 -28.01
N ARG A 69 -8.86 13.69 -27.61
CA ARG A 69 -10.30 14.08 -27.73
C ARG A 69 -10.62 15.30 -26.87
N LEU A 70 -10.11 15.31 -25.62
CA LEU A 70 -10.30 16.46 -24.73
C LEU A 70 -9.71 17.73 -25.32
N ALA A 71 -8.49 17.67 -25.86
CA ALA A 71 -7.85 18.81 -26.53
C ALA A 71 -8.70 19.31 -27.70
N ALA A 72 -9.20 18.43 -28.57
CA ALA A 72 -10.07 18.78 -29.68
C ALA A 72 -11.41 19.37 -29.21
N TRP A 73 -12.00 18.85 -28.12
CA TRP A 73 -13.23 19.37 -27.54
C TRP A 73 -13.04 20.78 -26.94
N ILE A 74 -11.88 21.02 -26.29
CA ILE A 74 -11.50 22.35 -25.78
C ILE A 74 -11.35 23.33 -26.94
N ASP A 75 -10.63 22.94 -27.99
CA ASP A 75 -10.32 23.80 -29.13
C ASP A 75 -11.53 24.13 -29.99
N ALA A 76 -12.58 23.34 -29.95
CA ALA A 76 -13.82 23.55 -30.74
C ALA A 76 -14.66 24.73 -30.23
N ASP A 77 -14.45 25.22 -29.00
CA ASP A 77 -15.25 26.27 -28.40
C ASP A 77 -14.39 27.39 -27.79
N PRO A 78 -14.59 28.69 -28.12
CA PRO A 78 -13.79 29.76 -27.54
C PRO A 78 -13.89 29.91 -26.01
N ALA A 79 -15.03 29.58 -25.40
CA ALA A 79 -15.21 29.65 -23.96
C ALA A 79 -14.43 28.54 -23.27
N ARG A 80 -14.51 27.30 -23.78
CA ARG A 80 -13.72 26.18 -23.30
C ARG A 80 -12.23 26.42 -23.44
N ARG A 81 -11.81 27.01 -24.56
CA ARG A 81 -10.40 27.37 -24.78
C ARG A 81 -9.92 28.43 -23.80
N ALA A 82 -10.77 29.39 -23.43
CA ALA A 82 -10.42 30.36 -22.40
C ALA A 82 -10.31 29.75 -21.00
N GLU A 83 -11.09 28.69 -20.69
CA GLU A 83 -11.13 28.04 -19.41
C GLU A 83 -10.09 26.92 -19.26
N TYR A 84 -9.88 26.10 -20.29
CA TYR A 84 -9.07 24.87 -20.23
C TYR A 84 -7.88 24.85 -21.20
N GLY A 85 -7.64 25.88 -21.99
CA GLY A 85 -6.64 25.85 -23.06
C GLY A 85 -5.21 25.60 -22.60
N ASP A 86 -4.89 25.93 -21.36
CA ASP A 86 -3.57 25.70 -20.72
C ASP A 86 -3.49 24.40 -19.92
N LEU A 87 -4.60 23.71 -19.70
CA LEU A 87 -4.78 22.61 -18.75
C LEU A 87 -3.76 21.48 -18.93
N LEU A 88 -3.69 20.88 -20.12
CA LEU A 88 -2.81 19.72 -20.37
C LEU A 88 -1.32 20.10 -20.29
N ALA A 89 -0.97 21.33 -20.72
CA ALA A 89 0.39 21.83 -20.59
C ALA A 89 0.78 22.08 -19.12
N ASN A 90 -0.15 22.63 -18.34
CA ASN A 90 0.04 22.86 -16.90
C ASN A 90 0.17 21.55 -16.13
N LEU A 91 -0.70 20.57 -16.39
CA LEU A 91 -0.57 19.22 -15.79
C LEU A 91 0.79 18.61 -16.04
N LYS A 92 1.22 18.58 -17.30
CA LYS A 92 2.55 18.04 -17.65
C LYS A 92 3.65 18.77 -16.91
N LYS A 93 3.66 20.10 -16.92
CA LYS A 93 4.65 20.92 -16.24
C LYS A 93 4.65 20.70 -14.72
N GLY A 94 3.48 20.60 -14.10
CA GLY A 94 3.31 20.35 -12.68
C GLY A 94 3.85 18.97 -12.26
N TYR A 95 3.51 17.93 -13.01
CA TYR A 95 4.02 16.58 -12.75
C TYR A 95 5.53 16.46 -12.95
N GLU A 96 6.08 17.03 -14.03
CA GLU A 96 7.52 17.05 -14.27
C GLU A 96 8.29 17.78 -13.16
N ALA A 97 7.76 18.89 -12.67
CA ALA A 97 8.39 19.66 -11.59
C ALA A 97 8.45 18.89 -10.26
N ARG A 98 7.39 18.16 -9.90
CA ARG A 98 7.32 17.42 -8.63
C ARG A 98 7.90 16.02 -8.65
N ALA A 99 8.23 15.48 -9.83
CA ALA A 99 8.62 14.07 -10.00
C ALA A 99 9.77 13.61 -9.10
N GLU A 100 10.82 14.44 -8.97
CA GLU A 100 11.97 14.12 -8.11
C GLU A 100 11.59 14.15 -6.62
N ALA A 101 10.85 15.15 -6.18
CA ALA A 101 10.41 15.28 -4.80
C ALA A 101 9.46 14.14 -4.39
N VAL A 102 8.57 13.70 -5.29
CA VAL A 102 7.72 12.52 -5.11
C VAL A 102 8.56 11.25 -4.98
N ARG A 103 9.56 11.06 -5.85
CA ARG A 103 10.45 9.91 -5.79
C ARG A 103 11.20 9.83 -4.47
N GLU A 104 11.77 10.93 -4.00
CA GLU A 104 12.47 10.99 -2.72
C GLU A 104 11.54 10.74 -1.53
N LYS A 105 10.32 11.27 -1.59
CA LYS A 105 9.27 11.01 -0.59
C LYS A 105 8.92 9.53 -0.50
N CYS A 106 8.92 8.78 -1.63
CA CYS A 106 8.73 7.34 -1.61
C CYS A 106 9.87 6.63 -0.86
N TYR A 107 11.13 6.99 -1.11
CA TYR A 107 12.27 6.44 -0.33
C TYR A 107 12.14 6.75 1.16
N TYR A 108 11.74 7.98 1.51
CA TYR A 108 11.46 8.35 2.90
C TYR A 108 10.39 7.44 3.52
N GLN A 109 9.26 7.27 2.87
CA GLN A 109 8.15 6.47 3.40
C GLN A 109 8.53 4.99 3.58
N GLU A 110 9.24 4.42 2.61
CA GLU A 110 9.63 3.01 2.62
C GLU A 110 10.85 2.72 3.52
N THR A 111 11.55 3.74 4.01
CA THR A 111 12.67 3.58 4.93
C THR A 111 12.34 3.99 6.36
N TRP A 112 11.66 5.12 6.55
CA TRP A 112 11.49 5.71 7.88
C TRP A 112 10.11 5.48 8.49
N ILE A 113 9.08 5.23 7.66
CA ILE A 113 7.70 5.15 8.16
C ILE A 113 7.19 3.72 8.27
N ARG A 114 7.55 2.82 7.36
CA ARG A 114 6.86 1.52 7.20
C ARG A 114 7.67 0.26 7.47
N PRO A 115 9.01 0.22 7.38
CA PRO A 115 9.68 -1.07 7.21
C PRO A 115 10.03 -1.79 8.51
N SER A 116 10.35 -1.07 9.58
CA SER A 116 10.95 -1.59 10.80
C SER A 116 10.13 -1.18 12.02
N ASP A 117 9.80 -2.13 12.88
CA ASP A 117 9.07 -1.88 14.12
C ASP A 117 9.89 -1.03 15.09
N VAL A 118 11.23 -1.22 15.10
CA VAL A 118 12.16 -0.39 15.87
C VAL A 118 12.15 1.03 15.36
N MET A 119 12.24 1.24 14.05
CA MET A 119 12.17 2.58 13.46
C MET A 119 10.80 3.22 13.66
N MET A 120 9.71 2.47 13.55
CA MET A 120 8.36 2.99 13.82
C MET A 120 8.20 3.41 15.29
N THR A 121 8.82 2.71 16.23
CA THR A 121 8.85 3.11 17.65
C THR A 121 9.65 4.39 17.82
N ALA A 122 10.83 4.49 17.19
CA ALA A 122 11.66 5.69 17.21
C ALA A 122 10.95 6.92 16.59
N ASN A 123 10.23 6.77 15.50
CA ASN A 123 9.40 7.85 14.92
C ASN A 123 8.34 8.37 15.90
N ARG A 124 7.77 7.48 16.73
CA ARG A 124 6.82 7.90 17.78
C ARG A 124 7.51 8.69 18.87
N LEU A 125 8.76 8.34 19.21
CA LEU A 125 9.57 9.14 20.13
C LEU A 125 9.89 10.52 19.52
N GLY A 126 10.26 10.60 18.24
CA GLY A 126 10.41 11.86 17.52
C GLY A 126 9.15 12.74 17.58
N THR A 127 7.98 12.15 17.29
CA THR A 127 6.69 12.85 17.41
C THR A 127 6.39 13.28 18.83
N LEU A 128 6.81 12.52 19.84
CA LEU A 128 6.70 12.88 21.25
C LEU A 128 7.57 14.09 21.55
N VAL A 129 8.81 14.12 21.08
CA VAL A 129 9.74 15.25 21.23
C VAL A 129 9.17 16.53 20.60
N ASP A 130 8.66 16.45 19.36
CA ASP A 130 8.02 17.58 18.69
C ASP A 130 6.85 18.16 19.52
N ARG A 131 6.05 17.28 20.11
CA ARG A 131 4.96 17.68 21.02
C ARG A 131 5.48 18.31 22.29
N MET A 132 6.51 17.72 22.92
CA MET A 132 7.11 18.28 24.13
C MET A 132 7.61 19.70 23.89
N GLN A 133 8.28 19.95 22.78
CA GLN A 133 8.80 21.28 22.40
C GLN A 133 7.66 22.25 22.13
N ARG A 134 6.66 21.86 21.36
CA ARG A 134 5.52 22.71 21.01
C ARG A 134 4.68 23.09 22.22
N ASP A 135 4.42 22.15 23.13
CA ASP A 135 3.48 22.29 24.24
C ASP A 135 4.20 22.67 25.56
N GLY A 136 5.53 22.89 25.52
CA GLY A 136 6.34 23.31 26.69
C GLY A 136 6.45 22.23 27.78
N ILE A 137 6.42 20.92 27.39
CA ILE A 137 6.53 19.79 28.32
C ILE A 137 8.00 19.55 28.62
N ALA A 138 8.41 19.73 29.89
CA ALA A 138 9.81 19.64 30.28
C ALA A 138 10.36 18.21 30.24
N SER A 139 9.59 17.27 30.70
CA SER A 139 9.97 15.83 30.70
C SER A 139 8.74 14.92 30.63
N VAL A 140 8.95 13.67 30.25
CA VAL A 140 7.93 12.61 30.18
C VAL A 140 8.46 11.32 30.80
N GLN A 141 7.61 10.60 31.54
CA GLN A 141 7.96 9.31 32.17
C GLN A 141 6.85 8.27 31.95
N ASP A 142 7.14 7.03 32.31
CA ASP A 142 6.12 5.97 32.30
C ASP A 142 4.96 6.31 33.27
N GLY A 143 3.73 6.16 32.79
CA GLY A 143 2.51 6.60 33.48
C GLY A 143 1.96 7.93 32.99
N ASP A 144 2.74 8.75 32.29
CA ASP A 144 2.24 10.01 31.72
C ASP A 144 1.29 9.78 30.55
N LYS A 145 0.23 10.59 30.46
CA LYS A 145 -0.73 10.56 29.35
C LYS A 145 -0.08 10.76 27.98
N ASN A 146 0.99 11.56 27.94
CA ASN A 146 1.74 11.86 26.72
C ASN A 146 2.55 10.66 26.22
N PHE A 147 2.96 9.76 27.12
CA PHE A 147 3.70 8.54 26.80
C PHE A 147 2.77 7.33 26.53
N ALA A 148 1.54 7.36 27.00
CA ALA A 148 0.60 6.25 26.91
C ALA A 148 0.41 5.73 25.45
N GLY A 149 0.36 6.64 24.48
CA GLY A 149 0.23 6.30 23.07
C GLY A 149 1.48 5.61 22.49
N VAL A 150 2.67 6.07 22.85
CA VAL A 150 3.93 5.41 22.47
C VAL A 150 3.98 4.01 23.06
N LYS A 151 3.72 3.89 24.36
CA LYS A 151 3.73 2.65 25.11
C LYS A 151 2.77 1.58 24.54
N SER A 152 1.50 1.96 24.31
CA SER A 152 0.48 1.03 23.80
C SER A 152 0.77 0.57 22.38
N ASN A 153 1.24 1.45 21.52
CA ASN A 153 1.61 1.12 20.15
C ASN A 153 2.85 0.20 20.09
N THR A 154 3.89 0.51 20.87
CA THR A 154 5.09 -0.33 20.95
C THR A 154 4.75 -1.74 21.44
N ARG A 155 3.91 -1.85 22.50
CA ARG A 155 3.47 -3.16 23.01
C ARG A 155 2.76 -3.99 21.92
N ARG A 156 1.94 -3.36 21.08
CA ARG A 156 1.24 -4.05 19.98
C ARG A 156 2.19 -4.49 18.88
N MET A 157 3.12 -3.62 18.48
CA MET A 157 4.07 -3.90 17.40
C MET A 157 5.08 -4.98 17.77
N MET A 158 5.60 -4.94 19.01
CA MET A 158 6.59 -5.93 19.50
C MET A 158 5.99 -7.28 19.87
N LYS A 159 4.68 -7.48 19.68
CA LYS A 159 4.04 -8.79 19.90
C LYS A 159 4.51 -9.82 18.88
N ASP A 160 4.63 -9.40 17.62
CA ASP A 160 5.02 -10.24 16.49
C ASP A 160 6.29 -9.66 15.87
N PHE A 161 7.41 -9.74 16.62
CA PHE A 161 8.67 -9.08 16.33
C PHE A 161 9.87 -10.01 16.45
N ASP A 162 10.67 -10.08 15.39
CA ASP A 162 12.01 -10.68 15.39
C ASP A 162 13.09 -9.62 15.14
N LEU A 163 14.05 -9.53 16.06
CA LEU A 163 15.10 -8.52 16.07
C LEU A 163 16.02 -8.62 14.84
N ALA A 164 16.36 -9.83 14.43
CA ALA A 164 17.30 -10.08 13.34
C ALA A 164 16.68 -9.69 12.01
N THR A 165 15.43 -10.09 11.78
CA THR A 165 14.66 -9.74 10.57
C THR A 165 14.47 -8.23 10.48
N ASP A 166 14.02 -7.58 11.56
CA ASP A 166 13.75 -6.15 11.59
C ASP A 166 15.01 -5.31 11.31
N LYS A 167 16.14 -5.74 11.90
CA LYS A 167 17.44 -5.11 11.69
C LYS A 167 17.92 -5.22 10.24
N GLU A 168 17.81 -6.39 9.63
CA GLU A 168 18.21 -6.59 8.24
C GLU A 168 17.32 -5.80 7.27
N VAL A 169 16.00 -5.78 7.51
CA VAL A 169 15.05 -4.96 6.75
C VAL A 169 15.43 -3.48 6.84
N LEU A 170 15.67 -2.96 8.05
CA LEU A 170 16.05 -1.55 8.20
C LEU A 170 17.38 -1.24 7.52
N THR A 171 18.36 -2.10 7.64
CA THR A 171 19.68 -1.95 6.99
C THR A 171 19.50 -1.80 5.49
N ARG A 172 18.76 -2.70 4.86
CA ARG A 172 18.51 -2.67 3.41
C ARG A 172 17.75 -1.42 2.97
N MET A 173 16.76 -0.99 3.74
CA MET A 173 16.00 0.22 3.43
C MET A 173 16.86 1.49 3.61
N MET A 174 17.72 1.53 4.62
CA MET A 174 18.64 2.66 4.82
C MET A 174 19.70 2.76 3.73
N GLU A 175 20.27 1.64 3.27
CA GLU A 175 21.16 1.62 2.10
C GLU A 175 20.46 2.22 0.88
N SER A 176 19.23 1.75 0.60
CA SER A 176 18.43 2.27 -0.51
C SER A 176 18.14 3.76 -0.39
N PHE A 177 17.87 4.26 0.83
CA PHE A 177 17.64 5.68 1.09
C PHE A 177 18.91 6.52 0.89
N THR A 178 20.02 6.12 1.49
CA THR A 178 21.28 6.88 1.44
C THR A 178 21.87 6.94 0.03
N ASP A 179 21.62 5.91 -0.80
CA ASP A 179 22.07 5.87 -2.18
C ASP A 179 21.24 6.75 -3.14
N ASN A 180 19.99 7.06 -2.77
CA ASN A 180 19.03 7.65 -3.72
C ASN A 180 18.44 8.99 -3.29
N VAL A 181 18.58 9.37 -2.01
CA VAL A 181 18.06 10.63 -1.49
C VAL A 181 19.21 11.59 -1.20
N PRO A 182 19.19 12.83 -1.73
CA PRO A 182 20.24 13.81 -1.51
C PRO A 182 20.48 14.08 -0.02
N ARG A 183 21.75 14.31 0.35
CA ARG A 183 22.17 14.41 1.74
C ARG A 183 21.53 15.58 2.50
N GLU A 184 21.18 16.66 1.82
CA GLU A 184 20.45 17.80 2.40
C GLU A 184 19.05 17.41 2.91
N MET A 185 18.48 16.30 2.43
CA MET A 185 17.19 15.77 2.89
C MET A 185 17.29 14.91 4.16
N TRP A 186 18.52 14.55 4.62
CA TRP A 186 18.72 13.63 5.74
C TRP A 186 18.59 14.31 7.12
N GLY A 187 18.47 15.66 7.17
CA GLY A 187 18.47 16.42 8.39
C GLY A 187 19.85 16.54 9.01
N GLU A 188 19.94 16.69 10.33
CA GLU A 188 21.19 17.01 11.01
C GLU A 188 21.91 15.78 11.59
N GLN A 189 21.17 14.85 12.20
CA GLN A 189 21.79 13.76 12.96
C GLN A 189 22.20 12.57 12.09
N LEU A 190 21.42 12.24 11.06
CA LEU A 190 21.76 11.11 10.18
C LEU A 190 23.12 11.32 9.45
N PRO A 191 23.44 12.51 8.90
CA PRO A 191 24.75 12.75 8.31
C PRO A 191 25.90 12.57 9.30
N LEU A 192 25.75 13.04 10.54
CA LEU A 192 26.78 12.91 11.57
C LEU A 192 27.07 11.45 11.92
N LEU A 193 26.01 10.65 12.09
CA LEU A 193 26.14 9.22 12.36
C LEU A 193 26.70 8.49 11.14
N TYR A 194 26.23 8.77 9.94
CA TYR A 194 26.74 8.18 8.70
C TYR A 194 28.25 8.42 8.52
N ASP A 195 28.73 9.64 8.76
CA ASP A 195 30.15 9.98 8.69
C ASP A 195 30.98 9.31 9.78
N ARG A 196 30.44 9.19 11.00
CA ARG A 196 31.09 8.46 12.09
C ARG A 196 31.39 7.00 11.72
N PHE A 197 30.50 6.39 10.96
CA PHE A 197 30.69 5.01 10.44
C PHE A 197 31.26 4.96 9.02
N LYS A 198 31.77 6.08 8.50
CA LYS A 198 32.43 6.19 7.18
C LYS A 198 31.54 5.66 6.03
N GLY A 199 30.26 5.89 6.11
CA GLY A 199 29.28 5.43 5.12
C GLY A 199 28.89 3.95 5.22
N ASN A 200 29.38 3.23 6.23
CA ASN A 200 29.00 1.83 6.45
C ASN A 200 27.62 1.75 7.14
N VAL A 201 26.56 1.64 6.35
CA VAL A 201 25.18 1.56 6.85
C VAL A 201 24.94 0.36 7.75
N PRO A 202 25.41 -0.87 7.42
CA PRO A 202 25.29 -2.01 8.35
C PRO A 202 25.87 -1.71 9.74
N ALA A 203 27.08 -1.16 9.81
CA ALA A 203 27.71 -0.82 11.09
C ALA A 203 26.97 0.28 11.85
N LEU A 204 26.41 1.26 11.14
CA LEU A 204 25.55 2.30 11.71
C LEU A 204 24.28 1.70 12.33
N VAL A 205 23.61 0.80 11.61
CA VAL A 205 22.39 0.13 12.07
C VAL A 205 22.69 -0.78 13.26
N ASP A 206 23.78 -1.56 13.22
CA ASP A 206 24.22 -2.38 14.35
C ASP A 206 24.38 -1.52 15.61
N TYR A 207 25.15 -0.43 15.51
CA TYR A 207 25.30 0.51 16.62
C TYR A 207 23.96 1.06 17.13
N ALA A 208 23.07 1.44 16.23
CA ALA A 208 21.79 2.01 16.61
C ALA A 208 20.91 0.98 17.34
N PHE A 209 20.87 -0.28 16.87
CA PHE A 209 20.12 -1.36 17.52
C PHE A 209 20.67 -1.74 18.90
N GLU A 210 21.98 -1.70 19.07
CA GLU A 210 22.64 -1.98 20.36
C GLU A 210 22.37 -0.90 21.42
N ASN A 211 22.22 0.36 20.98
CA ASN A 211 22.18 1.52 21.85
C ASN A 211 20.80 2.21 21.96
N THR A 212 19.74 1.63 21.37
CA THR A 212 18.38 2.18 21.47
C THR A 212 17.52 1.50 22.50
N CYS A 213 16.60 2.25 23.10
CA CYS A 213 15.52 1.72 23.94
C CYS A 213 14.37 1.12 23.09
N CYS A 214 14.37 1.28 21.78
CA CYS A 214 13.24 0.93 20.90
C CYS A 214 13.19 -0.54 20.50
N THR A 215 14.15 -1.39 20.90
CA THR A 215 14.23 -2.81 20.50
C THR A 215 13.34 -3.75 21.29
N SER A 216 12.74 -3.33 22.39
CA SER A 216 11.69 -4.09 23.08
C SER A 216 10.81 -3.18 23.93
N TYR A 217 9.59 -3.68 24.22
CA TYR A 217 8.66 -2.99 25.11
C TYR A 217 9.23 -2.79 26.51
N GLU A 218 9.94 -3.79 27.03
CA GLU A 218 10.56 -3.79 28.37
C GLU A 218 11.68 -2.77 28.46
N LYS A 219 12.58 -2.71 27.46
CA LYS A 219 13.63 -1.70 27.39
C LYS A 219 13.06 -0.30 27.32
N LEU A 220 12.03 -0.09 26.50
CA LEU A 220 11.36 1.21 26.40
C LEU A 220 10.78 1.64 27.75
N CYS A 221 10.01 0.77 28.41
CA CYS A 221 9.43 1.06 29.73
C CYS A 221 10.49 1.29 30.81
N ALA A 222 11.56 0.49 30.82
CA ALA A 222 12.66 0.65 31.77
C ALA A 222 13.39 1.98 31.57
N TRP A 223 13.57 2.42 30.35
CA TRP A 223 14.22 3.68 30.06
C TRP A 223 13.36 4.87 30.49
N PHE A 224 12.04 4.83 30.29
CA PHE A 224 11.09 5.84 30.75
C PHE A 224 10.61 5.67 32.20
N ALA A 225 11.16 4.72 32.96
CA ALA A 225 10.89 4.62 34.41
C ALA A 225 11.36 5.88 35.19
N GLN A 226 12.26 6.66 34.59
CA GLN A 226 12.67 7.98 35.06
C GLN A 226 12.21 9.04 34.05
N PRO A 227 11.94 10.27 34.51
CA PRO A 227 11.60 11.39 33.62
C PRO A 227 12.68 11.61 32.55
N ARG A 228 12.27 11.78 31.29
CA ARG A 228 13.16 12.08 30.17
C ARG A 228 12.80 13.41 29.53
N THR A 229 13.81 14.26 29.36
CA THR A 229 13.70 15.48 28.59
C THR A 229 13.74 15.21 27.08
N ALA A 230 13.37 16.16 26.26
CA ALA A 230 13.48 16.04 24.80
C ALA A 230 14.93 15.77 24.35
N GLU A 231 15.91 16.42 24.98
CA GLU A 231 17.33 16.20 24.69
C GLU A 231 17.79 14.78 25.03
N GLU A 232 17.38 14.27 26.20
CA GLU A 232 17.68 12.88 26.58
C GLU A 232 17.03 11.89 25.62
N ILE A 233 15.80 12.11 25.17
CA ILE A 233 15.13 11.25 24.17
C ILE A 233 15.93 11.27 22.86
N LEU A 234 16.41 12.41 22.42
CA LEU A 234 17.23 12.53 21.21
C LEU A 234 18.70 12.10 21.41
N SER A 235 19.11 11.72 22.62
CA SER A 235 20.39 11.03 22.83
C SER A 235 20.35 9.54 22.40
N ASP A 236 19.17 8.96 22.28
CA ASP A 236 18.95 7.63 21.67
C ASP A 236 19.22 7.72 20.16
N PRO A 237 20.16 6.90 19.61
CA PRO A 237 20.59 7.04 18.23
C PRO A 237 19.46 6.77 17.22
N MET A 238 18.53 5.87 17.52
CA MET A 238 17.41 5.58 16.63
C MET A 238 16.38 6.72 16.64
N ALA A 239 16.05 7.25 17.83
CA ALA A 239 15.17 8.39 17.98
C ALA A 239 15.77 9.66 17.34
N ALA A 240 17.10 9.87 17.48
CA ALA A 240 17.81 10.97 16.83
C ALA A 240 17.72 10.91 15.30
N MET A 241 17.97 9.73 14.71
CA MET A 241 17.84 9.54 13.25
C MET A 241 16.40 9.75 12.80
N ALA A 242 15.42 9.16 13.48
CA ALA A 242 14.01 9.28 13.15
C ALA A 242 13.51 10.74 13.22
N ASN A 243 13.94 11.51 14.22
CA ASN A 243 13.59 12.92 14.34
C ASN A 243 14.31 13.79 13.28
N SER A 244 15.54 13.43 12.91
CA SER A 244 16.34 14.14 11.91
C SER A 244 15.71 14.11 10.52
N VAL A 245 15.24 12.91 10.09
CA VAL A 245 14.66 12.70 8.77
C VAL A 245 13.13 12.90 8.85
N SER A 246 12.68 14.13 8.79
CA SER A 246 11.28 14.47 9.01
C SER A 246 10.46 14.54 7.71
N SER A 247 9.18 14.13 7.80
CA SER A 247 8.20 14.26 6.71
C SER A 247 8.02 15.70 6.21
N ARG A 248 8.23 16.67 7.08
CA ARG A 248 8.10 18.09 6.77
C ARG A 248 9.07 18.53 5.66
N ARG A 249 10.33 18.07 5.68
CA ARG A 249 11.30 18.40 4.62
C ARG A 249 10.85 17.96 3.24
N PHE A 250 10.26 16.76 3.15
CA PHE A 250 9.74 16.24 1.88
C PHE A 250 8.47 16.97 1.42
N ALA A 251 7.62 17.40 2.36
CA ALA A 251 6.47 18.23 2.06
C ALA A 251 6.89 19.64 1.58
N GLU A 252 7.89 20.25 2.23
CA GLU A 252 8.45 21.54 1.84
C GLU A 252 9.11 21.48 0.45
N LYS A 253 9.84 20.40 0.12
CA LYS A 253 10.42 20.20 -1.22
C LYS A 253 9.35 20.10 -2.31
N LEU A 254 8.26 19.36 -2.05
CA LEU A 254 7.11 19.30 -2.96
C LEU A 254 6.50 20.69 -3.18
N LYS A 255 6.23 21.40 -2.10
CA LYS A 255 5.70 22.78 -2.17
C LYS A 255 6.63 23.72 -2.94
N GLN A 256 7.94 23.64 -2.71
CA GLN A 256 8.91 24.44 -3.45
C GLN A 256 8.92 24.12 -4.96
N ALA A 257 8.74 22.85 -5.32
CA ALA A 257 8.62 22.46 -6.72
C ALA A 257 7.38 23.07 -7.39
N GLU A 258 6.24 23.10 -6.70
CA GLU A 258 5.00 23.76 -7.13
C GLU A 258 5.20 25.28 -7.25
N GLU A 259 5.75 25.92 -6.24
CA GLU A 259 6.05 27.36 -6.27
C GLU A 259 7.01 27.74 -7.41
N THR A 260 8.04 26.91 -7.66
CA THR A 260 9.02 27.15 -8.74
C THR A 260 8.40 26.97 -10.12
N SER A 261 7.53 25.99 -10.29
CA SER A 261 6.81 25.75 -11.55
C SER A 261 5.71 26.77 -11.78
N GLY A 262 5.18 27.37 -10.72
CA GLY A 262 3.97 28.20 -10.72
C GLY A 262 2.69 27.42 -10.97
N ILE A 263 2.75 26.07 -10.85
CA ILE A 263 1.63 25.15 -11.10
C ILE A 263 1.30 24.39 -9.82
N ASP A 264 0.07 24.51 -9.39
CA ASP A 264 -0.55 23.64 -8.39
C ASP A 264 -1.14 22.43 -9.13
N ALA A 265 -0.41 21.31 -9.07
CA ALA A 265 -0.78 20.12 -9.83
C ALA A 265 -2.10 19.51 -9.33
N ASP A 266 -2.40 19.57 -8.05
CA ASP A 266 -3.65 19.05 -7.47
C ASP A 266 -4.86 19.87 -7.96
N LYS A 267 -4.70 21.17 -8.09
CA LYS A 267 -5.72 22.05 -8.67
C LYS A 267 -5.93 21.76 -10.16
N GLU A 268 -4.85 21.53 -10.92
CA GLU A 268 -4.97 21.17 -12.34
C GLU A 268 -5.61 19.79 -12.53
N GLU A 269 -5.39 18.83 -11.62
CA GLU A 269 -6.09 17.53 -11.62
C GLU A 269 -7.61 17.69 -11.44
N LEU A 270 -8.03 18.57 -10.53
CA LEU A 270 -9.47 18.89 -10.38
C LEU A 270 -10.04 19.53 -11.63
N ARG A 271 -9.31 20.46 -12.28
CA ARG A 271 -9.72 21.06 -13.55
C ARG A 271 -9.82 20.01 -14.67
N TYR A 272 -8.86 19.08 -14.72
CA TYR A 272 -8.87 17.97 -15.68
C TYR A 272 -10.09 17.07 -15.49
N THR A 273 -10.36 16.68 -14.26
CA THR A 273 -11.52 15.85 -13.91
C THR A 273 -12.82 16.55 -14.34
N HIS A 274 -12.93 17.85 -14.08
CA HIS A 274 -14.09 18.65 -14.48
C HIS A 274 -14.23 18.74 -16.01
N ALA A 275 -13.14 19.00 -16.72
CA ALA A 275 -13.14 19.08 -18.18
C ALA A 275 -13.52 17.73 -18.84
N ILE A 276 -13.02 16.61 -18.33
CA ILE A 276 -13.42 15.27 -18.79
C ILE A 276 -14.91 15.01 -18.52
N TYR A 277 -15.39 15.44 -17.34
CA TYR A 277 -16.81 15.31 -16.99
C TYR A 277 -17.70 16.06 -17.98
N GLU A 278 -17.42 17.34 -18.25
CA GLU A 278 -18.18 18.16 -19.19
C GLU A 278 -18.10 17.63 -20.63
N MET A 279 -16.92 17.18 -21.07
CA MET A 279 -16.77 16.58 -22.39
C MET A 279 -17.67 15.35 -22.53
N ARG A 280 -17.60 14.41 -21.58
CA ARG A 280 -18.42 13.20 -21.60
C ARG A 280 -19.91 13.47 -21.49
N GLU A 281 -20.31 14.47 -20.68
CA GLU A 281 -21.70 14.92 -20.59
C GLU A 281 -22.19 15.44 -21.95
N SER A 282 -21.40 16.26 -22.67
CA SER A 282 -21.70 16.76 -23.98
C SER A 282 -21.82 15.67 -25.05
N GLU A 283 -21.13 14.54 -24.85
CA GLU A 283 -21.18 13.33 -25.69
C GLU A 283 -22.34 12.38 -25.32
N GLY A 284 -23.06 12.65 -24.22
CA GLY A 284 -24.09 11.77 -23.70
C GLY A 284 -23.54 10.47 -23.08
N THR A 285 -22.27 10.44 -22.69
CA THR A 285 -21.62 9.29 -22.04
C THR A 285 -22.09 9.17 -20.60
N PRO A 286 -22.66 8.03 -20.17
CA PRO A 286 -23.06 7.83 -18.77
C PRO A 286 -21.86 7.96 -17.82
N GLN A 287 -22.05 8.70 -16.74
CA GLN A 287 -21.04 8.90 -15.71
C GLN A 287 -21.61 8.60 -14.34
N TYR A 288 -20.81 8.06 -13.46
CA TYR A 288 -21.15 7.83 -12.06
C TYR A 288 -20.02 8.35 -11.16
N PRO A 289 -20.36 8.89 -9.99
CA PRO A 289 -19.35 9.42 -9.06
C PRO A 289 -18.58 8.31 -8.37
N ASP A 290 -17.37 8.62 -7.90
CA ASP A 290 -16.60 7.74 -7.02
C ASP A 290 -17.27 7.50 -5.67
N ALA A 291 -16.79 6.49 -4.94
CA ALA A 291 -17.26 6.16 -3.60
C ALA A 291 -16.97 7.31 -2.63
N ASN A 292 -18.01 7.74 -1.92
CA ASN A 292 -17.99 8.84 -0.97
C ASN A 292 -18.66 8.48 0.37
N SER A 293 -18.58 7.21 0.79
CA SER A 293 -19.24 6.66 1.98
C SER A 293 -20.76 6.59 1.88
N THR A 294 -21.35 6.75 0.71
CA THR A 294 -22.77 6.48 0.47
C THR A 294 -22.97 5.10 -0.13
N MET A 295 -24.18 4.56 -0.01
CA MET A 295 -24.52 3.27 -0.61
C MET A 295 -24.43 3.35 -2.14
N ARG A 296 -23.83 2.32 -2.73
CA ARG A 296 -23.72 2.15 -4.17
C ARG A 296 -24.25 0.81 -4.60
N LEU A 297 -24.79 0.76 -5.80
CA LEU A 297 -25.20 -0.44 -6.46
C LEU A 297 -24.35 -0.62 -7.71
N THR A 298 -23.59 -1.72 -7.78
CA THR A 298 -23.01 -2.20 -9.03
C THR A 298 -23.83 -3.40 -9.53
N TYR A 299 -23.99 -3.54 -10.85
CA TYR A 299 -24.74 -4.63 -11.43
C TYR A 299 -23.98 -5.26 -12.60
N GLY A 300 -24.23 -6.54 -12.84
CA GLY A 300 -23.55 -7.30 -13.86
C GLY A 300 -24.18 -8.67 -14.05
N THR A 301 -23.47 -9.54 -14.74
CA THR A 301 -23.87 -10.92 -15.04
C THR A 301 -22.80 -11.90 -14.64
N VAL A 302 -23.23 -13.10 -14.23
CA VAL A 302 -22.34 -14.24 -14.03
C VAL A 302 -21.80 -14.71 -15.39
N GLY A 303 -20.50 -14.90 -15.51
CA GLY A 303 -19.92 -15.33 -16.76
C GLY A 303 -18.45 -15.76 -16.64
N PRO A 304 -17.97 -16.54 -17.60
CA PRO A 304 -16.60 -17.03 -17.65
C PRO A 304 -15.62 -15.90 -18.05
N VAL A 305 -14.33 -16.21 -18.02
CA VAL A 305 -13.28 -15.35 -18.55
C VAL A 305 -12.21 -16.14 -19.31
N SER A 306 -11.73 -15.59 -20.42
CA SER A 306 -10.60 -16.13 -21.18
C SER A 306 -9.42 -15.17 -21.02
N PRO A 307 -8.56 -15.37 -19.99
CA PRO A 307 -7.54 -14.41 -19.61
C PRO A 307 -6.41 -14.30 -20.64
N LYS A 308 -6.21 -15.31 -21.48
CA LYS A 308 -5.21 -15.34 -22.56
C LYS A 308 -5.57 -16.40 -23.57
N ASP A 309 -4.84 -16.45 -24.69
CA ASP A 309 -5.01 -17.47 -25.74
C ASP A 309 -4.95 -18.88 -25.16
N ALA A 310 -5.87 -19.72 -25.61
CA ALA A 310 -6.04 -21.14 -25.20
C ALA A 310 -6.30 -21.37 -23.70
N VAL A 311 -6.67 -20.33 -22.92
CA VAL A 311 -7.05 -20.47 -21.51
C VAL A 311 -8.45 -19.94 -21.29
N HIS A 312 -9.29 -20.80 -20.71
CA HIS A 312 -10.66 -20.49 -20.34
C HIS A 312 -10.92 -20.87 -18.89
N TYR A 313 -11.41 -19.95 -18.10
CA TYR A 313 -11.90 -20.18 -16.75
C TYR A 313 -13.41 -20.14 -16.75
N ASP A 314 -14.02 -21.19 -16.23
CA ASP A 314 -15.46 -21.26 -16.05
C ASP A 314 -15.95 -20.18 -15.08
N SER A 315 -17.25 -19.89 -15.16
CA SER A 315 -17.86 -18.88 -14.27
C SER A 315 -17.96 -19.31 -12.81
N ARG A 316 -17.73 -20.59 -12.51
CA ARG A 316 -17.82 -21.14 -11.13
C ARG A 316 -16.72 -22.16 -10.91
N SER A 317 -16.13 -22.18 -9.70
CA SER A 317 -15.23 -23.25 -9.29
C SER A 317 -15.85 -24.13 -8.21
N THR A 318 -15.34 -25.36 -8.09
CA THR A 318 -15.84 -26.35 -7.14
C THR A 318 -14.87 -26.53 -5.98
N ILE A 319 -15.36 -27.17 -4.92
CA ILE A 319 -14.56 -27.51 -3.74
C ILE A 319 -13.42 -28.51 -4.06
N ASP A 320 -13.46 -29.20 -5.22
CA ASP A 320 -12.40 -30.14 -5.60
C ASP A 320 -11.02 -29.46 -5.66
N GLY A 321 -10.96 -28.17 -6.04
CA GLY A 321 -9.74 -27.36 -6.03
C GLY A 321 -9.08 -27.21 -4.65
N TYR A 322 -9.81 -27.46 -3.57
CA TYR A 322 -9.24 -27.51 -2.23
C TYR A 322 -8.29 -28.70 -2.06
N LEU A 323 -8.69 -29.87 -2.56
CA LEU A 323 -7.87 -31.07 -2.50
C LEU A 323 -6.71 -31.05 -3.51
N GLU A 324 -6.88 -30.35 -4.63
CA GLU A 324 -5.79 -30.15 -5.61
C GLU A 324 -4.64 -29.35 -5.04
N LYS A 325 -4.92 -28.40 -4.12
CA LYS A 325 -3.92 -27.58 -3.43
C LYS A 325 -3.43 -28.17 -2.11
N TYR A 326 -4.06 -29.26 -1.66
CA TYR A 326 -3.72 -29.85 -0.36
C TYR A 326 -2.25 -30.25 -0.27
N ASN A 327 -1.56 -29.72 0.74
CA ASN A 327 -0.19 -30.08 1.10
C ASN A 327 -0.12 -30.19 2.63
N PRO A 328 0.08 -31.42 3.17
CA PRO A 328 0.13 -31.62 4.63
C PRO A 328 1.35 -30.99 5.28
N ASP A 329 2.42 -30.75 4.52
CA ASP A 329 3.67 -30.16 4.98
C ASP A 329 3.66 -28.63 4.94
N ASP A 330 2.63 -28.04 4.32
CA ASP A 330 2.45 -26.59 4.24
C ASP A 330 1.28 -26.15 5.12
N TYR A 331 1.59 -25.28 6.09
CA TYR A 331 0.59 -24.75 7.02
C TYR A 331 -0.62 -24.11 6.32
N GLU A 332 -0.39 -23.40 5.22
CA GLU A 332 -1.43 -22.66 4.50
C GLU A 332 -2.32 -23.56 3.64
N PHE A 333 -1.78 -24.67 3.15
CA PHE A 333 -2.49 -25.61 2.28
C PHE A 333 -2.89 -26.90 2.97
N ARG A 334 -2.77 -26.96 4.29
CA ARG A 334 -3.25 -28.07 5.10
C ARG A 334 -4.76 -27.99 5.29
N VAL A 335 -5.44 -29.06 4.95
CA VAL A 335 -6.88 -29.25 5.20
C VAL A 335 -7.04 -30.20 6.37
N ASP A 336 -7.87 -29.85 7.35
CA ASP A 336 -8.13 -30.75 8.48
C ASP A 336 -8.84 -32.03 8.03
N ASP A 337 -8.67 -33.10 8.82
CA ASP A 337 -9.14 -34.45 8.47
C ASP A 337 -10.66 -34.51 8.28
N ARG A 338 -11.42 -33.75 9.06
CA ARG A 338 -12.88 -33.71 8.95
C ARG A 338 -13.31 -33.05 7.65
N MET A 339 -12.73 -31.90 7.32
CA MET A 339 -12.98 -31.22 6.04
C MET A 339 -12.57 -32.08 4.86
N SER A 340 -11.39 -32.68 4.90
CA SER A 340 -10.90 -33.60 3.88
C SER A 340 -11.84 -34.79 3.66
N SER A 341 -12.33 -35.39 4.76
CA SER A 341 -13.29 -36.51 4.71
C SER A 341 -14.64 -36.09 4.11
N LEU A 342 -15.17 -34.92 4.48
CA LEU A 342 -16.40 -34.37 3.93
C LEU A 342 -16.28 -34.11 2.42
N ILE A 343 -15.16 -33.51 1.97
CA ILE A 343 -14.92 -33.25 0.56
C ILE A 343 -14.85 -34.57 -0.21
N ARG A 344 -14.15 -35.59 0.29
CA ARG A 344 -14.01 -36.90 -0.35
C ARG A 344 -15.30 -37.69 -0.39
N SER A 345 -16.17 -37.54 0.63
CA SER A 345 -17.47 -38.22 0.67
C SER A 345 -18.45 -37.71 -0.38
N LYS A 346 -18.27 -36.48 -0.86
CA LYS A 346 -19.19 -35.82 -1.80
C LYS A 346 -20.63 -35.73 -1.32
N ASP A 347 -20.85 -35.85 -0.02
CA ASP A 347 -22.17 -35.67 0.57
C ASP A 347 -22.40 -34.18 0.86
N TRP A 348 -22.90 -33.48 -0.15
CA TRP A 348 -23.15 -32.04 -0.10
C TRP A 348 -24.54 -31.67 0.44
N GLY A 349 -25.40 -32.66 0.73
CA GLY A 349 -26.76 -32.41 1.15
C GLY A 349 -27.49 -31.45 0.19
N ARG A 350 -28.18 -30.49 0.76
CA ARG A 350 -28.93 -29.45 0.00
C ARG A 350 -28.04 -28.43 -0.74
N TRP A 351 -26.76 -28.41 -0.46
CA TRP A 351 -25.83 -27.43 -1.06
C TRP A 351 -25.18 -27.92 -2.35
N GLY A 352 -25.38 -29.21 -2.67
CA GLY A 352 -24.86 -29.78 -3.90
C GLY A 352 -25.76 -29.46 -5.11
N GLU A 353 -25.12 -29.16 -6.22
CA GLU A 353 -25.78 -28.98 -7.51
C GLU A 353 -25.14 -29.95 -8.55
N ASN A 354 -25.93 -30.86 -9.11
CA ASN A 354 -25.45 -31.84 -10.08
C ASN A 354 -24.24 -32.68 -9.60
N GLY A 355 -24.23 -33.05 -8.31
CA GLY A 355 -23.13 -33.83 -7.70
C GLY A 355 -21.86 -33.03 -7.41
N ARG A 356 -21.90 -31.72 -7.51
CA ARG A 356 -20.77 -30.79 -7.24
C ARG A 356 -21.13 -29.78 -6.17
N LEU A 357 -20.16 -29.33 -5.41
CA LEU A 357 -20.28 -28.18 -4.52
C LEU A 357 -19.51 -27.02 -5.13
N TYR A 358 -20.21 -25.98 -5.55
CA TYR A 358 -19.62 -24.74 -6.02
C TYR A 358 -19.25 -23.85 -4.83
N VAL A 359 -18.09 -23.21 -4.89
CA VAL A 359 -17.55 -22.40 -3.79
C VAL A 359 -17.38 -20.92 -4.15
N ASN A 360 -17.37 -20.61 -5.44
CA ASN A 360 -17.36 -19.24 -5.92
C ASN A 360 -17.99 -19.10 -7.31
N PHE A 361 -18.25 -17.86 -7.69
CA PHE A 361 -18.68 -17.52 -9.04
C PHE A 361 -18.10 -16.17 -9.48
N LEU A 362 -17.97 -15.97 -10.79
CA LEU A 362 -17.43 -14.77 -11.41
C LEU A 362 -18.54 -13.91 -11.97
N THR A 363 -18.48 -12.61 -11.73
CA THR A 363 -19.37 -11.60 -12.33
C THR A 363 -18.57 -10.51 -13.02
N ASN A 364 -19.20 -9.73 -13.89
CA ASN A 364 -18.59 -8.56 -14.53
C ASN A 364 -19.00 -7.24 -13.84
N ASN A 365 -19.32 -7.29 -12.57
CA ASN A 365 -19.53 -6.09 -11.77
C ASN A 365 -18.23 -5.29 -11.67
N ASP A 366 -18.35 -3.97 -11.68
CA ASP A 366 -17.24 -3.07 -11.34
C ASP A 366 -17.18 -2.92 -9.82
N ILE A 367 -16.08 -3.36 -9.22
CA ILE A 367 -15.80 -3.24 -7.79
C ILE A 367 -14.39 -2.69 -7.56
N THR A 368 -14.20 -2.08 -6.41
CA THR A 368 -12.91 -1.58 -5.93
C THR A 368 -12.75 -1.86 -4.44
N GLY A 369 -11.64 -1.40 -3.84
CA GLY A 369 -11.42 -1.52 -2.40
C GLY A 369 -12.58 -0.97 -1.57
N GLY A 370 -13.03 -1.74 -0.57
CA GLY A 370 -14.21 -1.43 0.25
C GLY A 370 -15.45 -2.25 -0.10
N ASN A 371 -15.53 -2.85 -1.29
CA ASN A 371 -16.63 -3.74 -1.67
C ASN A 371 -16.55 -5.12 -1.02
N SER A 372 -15.39 -5.52 -0.48
CA SER A 372 -15.19 -6.82 0.15
C SER A 372 -16.21 -7.09 1.26
N GLY A 373 -16.91 -8.25 1.19
CA GLY A 373 -17.97 -8.63 2.11
C GLY A 373 -19.36 -8.04 1.80
N SER A 374 -19.50 -7.23 0.75
CA SER A 374 -20.80 -6.71 0.31
C SER A 374 -21.72 -7.84 -0.17
N PRO A 375 -23.03 -7.80 0.13
CA PRO A 375 -23.96 -8.82 -0.30
C PRO A 375 -24.13 -8.80 -1.81
N VAL A 376 -24.06 -9.99 -2.43
CA VAL A 376 -24.41 -10.20 -3.84
C VAL A 376 -25.85 -10.69 -3.90
N LEU A 377 -26.68 -9.97 -4.65
CA LEU A 377 -28.11 -10.21 -4.74
C LEU A 377 -28.47 -10.71 -6.15
N ASN A 378 -29.43 -11.65 -6.25
CA ASN A 378 -30.03 -11.99 -7.52
C ASN A 378 -31.11 -10.98 -7.92
N ALA A 379 -31.73 -11.17 -9.09
CA ALA A 379 -32.78 -10.27 -9.58
C ALA A 379 -34.05 -10.21 -8.71
N ARG A 380 -34.23 -11.13 -7.75
CA ARG A 380 -35.33 -11.12 -6.79
C ARG A 380 -34.98 -10.43 -5.46
N GLY A 381 -33.71 -10.06 -5.27
CA GLY A 381 -33.20 -9.50 -4.01
C GLY A 381 -32.74 -10.56 -2.99
N ASP A 382 -32.68 -11.84 -3.37
CA ASP A 382 -32.15 -12.89 -2.48
C ASP A 382 -30.63 -12.78 -2.43
N VAL A 383 -30.03 -12.92 -1.24
CA VAL A 383 -28.57 -12.98 -1.08
C VAL A 383 -28.08 -14.32 -1.62
N ILE A 384 -27.19 -14.28 -2.59
CA ILE A 384 -26.60 -15.46 -3.26
C ILE A 384 -25.10 -15.59 -3.04
N GLY A 385 -24.48 -14.65 -2.36
CA GLY A 385 -23.06 -14.67 -2.07
C GLY A 385 -22.57 -13.36 -1.48
N LEU A 386 -21.24 -13.26 -1.32
CA LEU A 386 -20.54 -12.07 -0.88
C LEU A 386 -19.49 -11.70 -1.91
N ALA A 387 -19.35 -10.41 -2.21
CA ALA A 387 -18.23 -9.93 -3.01
C ALA A 387 -16.93 -10.16 -2.22
N PHE A 388 -15.94 -10.79 -2.86
CA PHE A 388 -14.72 -11.19 -2.20
C PHE A 388 -13.50 -10.45 -2.75
N ASP A 389 -13.21 -10.60 -4.06
CA ASP A 389 -12.02 -10.01 -4.67
C ASP A 389 -12.22 -9.80 -6.18
N GLY A 390 -11.22 -9.21 -6.84
CA GLY A 390 -11.09 -9.16 -8.30
C GLY A 390 -10.19 -10.28 -8.83
N ASN A 391 -10.36 -10.66 -10.11
CA ASN A 391 -9.39 -11.51 -10.76
C ASN A 391 -8.11 -10.73 -11.08
N ARG A 392 -7.01 -11.43 -11.37
CA ARG A 392 -5.72 -10.78 -11.68
C ARG A 392 -5.78 -9.83 -12.88
N GLU A 393 -6.65 -10.12 -13.83
CA GLU A 393 -6.88 -9.31 -15.02
C GLU A 393 -7.59 -8.00 -14.72
N SER A 394 -8.19 -7.85 -13.52
CA SER A 394 -8.89 -6.62 -13.09
C SER A 394 -8.01 -5.67 -12.26
N MET A 395 -6.72 -5.99 -12.04
CA MET A 395 -5.86 -5.21 -11.15
C MET A 395 -5.57 -3.78 -11.64
N SER A 396 -5.89 -3.43 -12.87
CA SER A 396 -5.90 -2.04 -13.37
C SER A 396 -7.26 -1.34 -13.26
N GLY A 397 -8.22 -1.93 -12.54
CA GLY A 397 -9.62 -1.46 -12.45
C GLY A 397 -9.79 -0.04 -11.95
N ASP A 398 -8.95 0.38 -11.02
CA ASP A 398 -8.96 1.75 -10.49
C ASP A 398 -8.55 2.80 -11.54
N ILE A 399 -7.84 2.38 -12.60
CA ILE A 399 -7.37 3.27 -13.68
C ILE A 399 -8.19 3.06 -14.95
N TYR A 400 -8.50 1.80 -15.28
CA TYR A 400 -9.22 1.42 -16.47
C TYR A 400 -10.01 0.13 -16.26
N PHE A 401 -11.32 0.16 -16.44
CA PHE A 401 -12.20 -1.00 -16.39
C PHE A 401 -12.34 -1.65 -17.77
N HIS A 402 -11.99 -2.96 -17.87
CA HIS A 402 -12.14 -3.73 -19.10
C HIS A 402 -13.36 -4.65 -19.02
N PRO A 403 -14.44 -4.41 -19.76
CA PRO A 403 -15.77 -5.02 -19.55
C PRO A 403 -15.80 -6.55 -19.74
N THR A 404 -14.86 -7.10 -20.51
CA THR A 404 -14.82 -8.54 -20.80
C THR A 404 -13.95 -9.33 -19.83
N ASN A 405 -12.77 -8.81 -19.49
CA ASN A 405 -11.75 -9.54 -18.75
C ASN A 405 -11.77 -9.28 -17.24
N PHE A 406 -12.36 -8.17 -16.81
CA PHE A 406 -12.50 -7.90 -15.39
C PHE A 406 -13.64 -8.72 -14.80
N LYS A 407 -13.33 -9.41 -13.72
CA LYS A 407 -14.29 -10.23 -12.99
C LYS A 407 -14.18 -9.98 -11.49
N THR A 408 -15.34 -9.77 -10.89
CA THR A 408 -15.52 -9.86 -9.46
C THR A 408 -15.67 -11.33 -9.07
N VAL A 409 -14.90 -11.75 -8.09
CA VAL A 409 -15.02 -13.07 -7.46
C VAL A 409 -15.99 -12.96 -6.29
N CYS A 410 -17.03 -13.79 -6.31
CA CYS A 410 -18.04 -13.86 -5.27
C CYS A 410 -18.03 -15.24 -4.62
N VAL A 411 -18.13 -15.32 -3.31
CA VAL A 411 -18.17 -16.56 -2.52
C VAL A 411 -19.50 -16.75 -1.83
#